data_886b27660de6efea403d880aac1953a5
#
_entry.id   886b27660de6efea403d880aac1953a5
#
_cell.length_a   1.000
_cell.length_b   1.000
_cell.length_c   1.000
_cell.angle_alpha   90.00
_cell.angle_beta   90.00
_cell.angle_gamma   90.00
#
_symmetry.space_group_name_H-M   'P 1'
#
loop_
_entity.id
_entity.type
_entity.pdbx_description
1 polymer ?
#
loop_
_entity_poly.entity_id
_entity_poly.type
_entity_poly.pdbx_seq_one_letter_code
_entity_poly.pdbx_strand_id
1 'polypeptide(L)'
;MNRFWLASIALFALAAKAQNINFSDVPHIHTSLNHLTVIDLGEPIQFIAAADPDSFQIERAGDKVLLQPLKDGTSTNLILWTASRQVSYELDAPGDIAKMNVLVRNLPASVRAASVASAERERQKIAATATTQAMLGAQDIVVDQPSKGSSNAVTASIVRVLHTSDGTYLQYEVINHSAIPFRVTTPVVTPLTPTQTPVSLLALRNHQLSPQMLSGFKAKVNGTSVALTGQMQQSDVQPGASTTGYVLIRGINGSTPKIYQLDFGSTALGLLVESVVI
;
A
#
# COMPACT_ATOMS: atom_id res chain seq x y z
N MET A 1 29.73 -69.62 36.58
CA MET A 1 28.73 -68.46 36.63
C MET A 1 28.59 -67.85 35.25
N ASN A 2 27.61 -68.34 34.49
CA ASN A 2 27.39 -67.93 33.11
C ASN A 2 26.32 -66.84 33.10
N ARG A 3 26.64 -65.66 32.54
CA ARG A 3 25.69 -64.60 32.28
C ARG A 3 25.43 -64.55 30.76
N PHE A 4 24.24 -65.02 30.36
CA PHE A 4 23.72 -64.88 29.00
C PHE A 4 23.24 -63.43 28.79
N TRP A 5 23.77 -62.78 27.75
CA TRP A 5 23.27 -61.53 27.20
C TRP A 5 22.31 -61.86 26.07
N LEU A 6 21.02 -61.54 26.27
CA LEU A 6 20.00 -61.58 25.23
C LEU A 6 19.97 -60.19 24.55
N ALA A 7 20.43 -60.15 23.29
CA ALA A 7 20.28 -58.97 22.45
C ALA A 7 18.90 -58.98 21.83
N SER A 8 18.03 -58.02 22.24
CA SER A 8 16.72 -57.78 21.64
C SER A 8 16.90 -56.94 20.35
N ILE A 9 16.69 -57.56 19.20
CA ILE A 9 16.59 -56.87 17.87
C ILE A 9 15.18 -56.29 17.78
N ALA A 10 15.06 -54.95 17.92
CA ALA A 10 13.82 -54.23 17.64
C ALA A 10 13.69 -54.02 16.13
N LEU A 11 12.77 -54.74 15.50
CA LEU A 11 12.41 -54.59 14.11
C LEU A 11 11.53 -53.32 13.97
N PHE A 12 12.09 -52.23 13.48
CA PHE A 12 11.32 -51.06 13.09
C PHE A 12 10.62 -51.34 11.76
N ALA A 13 9.32 -51.67 11.82
CA ALA A 13 8.47 -51.69 10.64
C ALA A 13 8.16 -50.24 10.22
N LEU A 14 8.81 -49.76 9.18
CA LEU A 14 8.37 -48.53 8.48
C LEU A 14 7.02 -48.80 7.85
N ALA A 15 5.94 -48.35 8.44
CA ALA A 15 4.62 -48.31 7.82
C ALA A 15 4.66 -47.22 6.71
N ALA A 16 4.86 -47.63 5.46
CA ALA A 16 4.60 -46.80 4.31
C ALA A 16 3.12 -46.43 4.29
N LYS A 17 2.76 -45.22 4.64
CA LYS A 17 1.40 -44.70 4.45
C LYS A 17 1.20 -44.53 2.93
N ALA A 18 0.48 -45.46 2.31
CA ALA A 18 -0.06 -45.26 1.00
C ALA A 18 -1.03 -44.07 1.03
N GLN A 19 -0.67 -42.97 0.39
CA GLN A 19 -1.58 -41.85 0.20
C GLN A 19 -2.64 -42.28 -0.82
N ASN A 20 -3.85 -42.56 -0.35
CA ASN A 20 -5.00 -42.70 -1.23
C ASN A 20 -5.32 -41.29 -1.76
N ILE A 21 -4.96 -41.03 -3.00
CA ILE A 21 -5.40 -39.83 -3.73
C ILE A 21 -6.85 -40.11 -4.14
N ASN A 22 -7.81 -39.43 -3.49
CA ASN A 22 -9.19 -39.45 -3.94
C ASN A 22 -9.27 -38.71 -5.28
N PHE A 23 -9.89 -39.33 -6.28
CA PHE A 23 -10.11 -38.74 -7.61
C PHE A 23 -10.90 -37.42 -7.58
N SER A 24 -11.65 -37.18 -6.49
CA SER A 24 -12.37 -35.90 -6.27
C SER A 24 -11.47 -34.68 -6.00
N ASP A 25 -10.19 -34.89 -5.73
CA ASP A 25 -9.24 -33.82 -5.41
C ASP A 25 -8.29 -33.48 -6.58
N VAL A 26 -8.45 -34.13 -7.73
CA VAL A 26 -7.61 -33.83 -8.91
C VAL A 26 -8.13 -32.57 -9.60
N PRO A 27 -7.31 -31.55 -9.79
CA PRO A 27 -7.75 -30.33 -10.49
C PRO A 27 -8.13 -30.62 -11.94
N HIS A 28 -9.28 -30.08 -12.37
CA HIS A 28 -9.78 -30.16 -13.74
C HIS A 28 -9.23 -29.01 -14.57
N ILE A 29 -8.89 -29.32 -15.83
CA ILE A 29 -8.47 -28.33 -16.83
C ILE A 29 -9.49 -28.34 -17.96
N HIS A 30 -10.22 -27.22 -18.08
CA HIS A 30 -11.18 -27.04 -19.18
C HIS A 30 -10.46 -26.57 -20.42
N THR A 31 -10.61 -27.31 -21.48
CA THR A 31 -9.99 -27.04 -22.79
C THR A 31 -11.03 -26.66 -23.83
N SER A 32 -10.60 -26.14 -24.98
CA SER A 32 -11.46 -25.87 -26.14
C SER A 32 -10.73 -26.24 -27.43
N LEU A 33 -11.48 -26.79 -28.41
CA LEU A 33 -10.90 -27.19 -29.71
C LEU A 33 -10.19 -26.02 -30.39
N ASN A 34 -9.04 -26.28 -31.00
CA ASN A 34 -8.21 -25.32 -31.72
C ASN A 34 -7.65 -24.17 -30.82
N HIS A 35 -7.67 -24.37 -29.50
CA HIS A 35 -7.13 -23.40 -28.54
C HIS A 35 -6.05 -24.05 -27.68
N LEU A 36 -5.10 -23.23 -27.26
CA LEU A 36 -3.96 -23.65 -26.47
C LEU A 36 -4.19 -23.30 -24.99
N THR A 37 -4.00 -24.30 -24.12
CA THR A 37 -3.88 -24.10 -22.66
C THR A 37 -2.43 -24.23 -22.25
N VAL A 38 -1.96 -23.34 -21.40
CA VAL A 38 -0.61 -23.35 -20.82
C VAL A 38 -0.69 -23.76 -19.36
N ILE A 39 0.09 -24.78 -18.97
CA ILE A 39 0.27 -25.19 -17.57
C ILE A 39 1.67 -24.75 -17.16
N ASP A 40 1.77 -23.87 -16.17
CA ASP A 40 3.02 -23.32 -15.65
C ASP A 40 3.32 -23.94 -14.27
N LEU A 41 4.37 -24.75 -14.17
CA LEU A 41 4.78 -25.43 -12.94
C LEU A 41 5.87 -24.65 -12.18
N GLY A 42 6.51 -23.65 -12.82
CA GLY A 42 7.60 -22.85 -12.22
C GLY A 42 8.86 -23.64 -11.91
N GLU A 43 8.98 -24.86 -12.42
CA GLU A 43 10.17 -25.73 -12.33
C GLU A 43 10.24 -26.67 -13.54
N PRO A 44 11.46 -27.04 -13.99
CA PRO A 44 11.62 -27.87 -15.19
C PRO A 44 10.87 -29.20 -15.11
N ILE A 45 10.11 -29.49 -16.15
CA ILE A 45 9.36 -30.73 -16.27
C ILE A 45 10.27 -31.83 -16.77
N GLN A 46 10.35 -32.94 -16.04
CA GLN A 46 11.20 -34.08 -16.38
C GLN A 46 10.47 -35.09 -17.24
N PHE A 47 9.21 -35.41 -16.89
CA PHE A 47 8.41 -36.41 -17.57
C PHE A 47 6.94 -36.00 -17.64
N ILE A 48 6.27 -36.39 -18.73
CA ILE A 48 4.86 -36.16 -19.01
C ILE A 48 4.23 -37.49 -19.38
N ALA A 49 3.11 -37.84 -18.78
CA ALA A 49 2.26 -38.96 -19.18
C ALA A 49 0.81 -38.51 -19.31
N ALA A 50 0.19 -38.85 -20.42
CA ALA A 50 -1.25 -38.73 -20.65
C ALA A 50 -1.80 -40.09 -20.95
N ALA A 51 -3.00 -40.41 -20.48
CA ALA A 51 -3.62 -41.73 -20.77
C ALA A 51 -4.12 -41.83 -22.20
N ASP A 52 -4.54 -40.72 -22.81
CA ASP A 52 -4.90 -40.63 -24.22
C ASP A 52 -4.08 -39.54 -24.94
N PRO A 53 -2.87 -39.89 -25.41
CA PRO A 53 -1.99 -38.93 -26.11
C PRO A 53 -2.48 -38.62 -27.53
N ASP A 54 -3.36 -39.40 -28.09
CA ASP A 54 -3.87 -39.22 -29.48
C ASP A 54 -5.00 -38.18 -29.56
N SER A 55 -5.59 -37.83 -28.42
CA SER A 55 -6.66 -36.85 -28.37
C SER A 55 -6.19 -35.46 -27.93
N PHE A 56 -4.96 -35.35 -27.45
CA PHE A 56 -4.37 -34.09 -27.00
C PHE A 56 -2.92 -33.95 -27.50
N GLN A 57 -2.63 -32.86 -28.18
CA GLN A 57 -1.24 -32.49 -28.45
C GLN A 57 -0.64 -31.86 -27.17
N ILE A 58 0.44 -32.44 -26.66
CA ILE A 58 1.08 -32.04 -25.42
C ILE A 58 2.56 -31.81 -25.70
N GLU A 59 2.98 -30.55 -25.49
CA GLU A 59 4.36 -30.14 -25.73
C GLU A 59 4.99 -29.60 -24.46
N ARG A 60 6.25 -29.96 -24.21
CA ARG A 60 7.04 -29.44 -23.09
C ARG A 60 7.86 -28.23 -23.52
N ALA A 61 7.74 -27.14 -22.80
CA ALA A 61 8.51 -25.92 -22.98
C ALA A 61 9.15 -25.49 -21.64
N GLY A 62 10.23 -26.16 -21.26
CA GLY A 62 10.94 -25.89 -20.01
C GLY A 62 10.13 -26.22 -18.75
N ASP A 63 9.65 -25.19 -18.06
CA ASP A 63 8.80 -25.28 -16.87
C ASP A 63 7.29 -25.25 -17.20
N LYS A 64 6.95 -25.25 -18.50
CA LYS A 64 5.58 -25.17 -18.99
C LYS A 64 5.20 -26.36 -19.84
N VAL A 65 3.91 -26.71 -19.82
CA VAL A 65 3.27 -27.61 -20.77
C VAL A 65 2.29 -26.82 -21.62
N LEU A 66 2.41 -27.01 -22.92
CA LEU A 66 1.47 -26.50 -23.90
C LEU A 66 0.51 -27.65 -24.25
N LEU A 67 -0.79 -27.42 -24.11
CA LEU A 67 -1.82 -28.42 -24.25
C LEU A 67 -2.85 -27.93 -25.27
N GLN A 68 -3.11 -28.74 -26.32
CA GLN A 68 -4.13 -28.46 -27.31
C GLN A 68 -4.97 -29.74 -27.55
N PRO A 69 -6.30 -29.70 -27.37
CA PRO A 69 -7.15 -30.84 -27.72
C PRO A 69 -7.27 -30.97 -29.24
N LEU A 70 -7.16 -32.19 -29.71
CA LEU A 70 -7.26 -32.56 -31.14
C LEU A 70 -8.61 -33.15 -31.52
N LYS A 71 -9.31 -33.75 -30.55
CA LYS A 71 -10.60 -34.44 -30.76
C LYS A 71 -11.64 -33.92 -29.79
N ASP A 72 -12.88 -33.89 -30.21
CA ASP A 72 -14.02 -33.54 -29.38
C ASP A 72 -14.48 -34.73 -28.51
N GLY A 73 -15.15 -34.44 -27.39
CA GLY A 73 -15.82 -35.41 -26.54
C GLY A 73 -14.92 -36.34 -25.72
N THR A 74 -13.60 -36.13 -25.73
CA THR A 74 -12.66 -37.00 -25.01
C THR A 74 -12.09 -36.28 -23.80
N SER A 75 -12.15 -36.90 -22.61
CA SER A 75 -11.44 -36.49 -21.39
C SER A 75 -10.31 -37.49 -21.13
N THR A 76 -9.24 -37.01 -20.45
CA THR A 76 -8.11 -37.84 -20.09
C THR A 76 -7.38 -37.29 -18.87
N ASN A 77 -6.56 -38.11 -18.21
CA ASN A 77 -5.69 -37.62 -17.15
C ASN A 77 -4.31 -37.26 -17.70
N LEU A 78 -3.72 -36.26 -17.08
CA LEU A 78 -2.37 -35.79 -17.35
C LEU A 78 -1.54 -35.78 -16.05
N ILE A 79 -0.40 -36.45 -16.09
CA ILE A 79 0.52 -36.51 -14.96
C ILE A 79 1.84 -35.90 -15.38
N LEU A 80 2.33 -34.95 -14.57
CA LEU A 80 3.55 -34.21 -14.78
C LEU A 80 4.53 -34.46 -13.62
N TRP A 81 5.76 -34.80 -13.95
CA TRP A 81 6.83 -34.96 -12.97
C TRP A 81 7.86 -33.85 -13.14
N THR A 82 8.21 -33.24 -12.02
CA THR A 82 9.32 -32.31 -11.91
C THR A 82 10.41 -32.90 -11.01
N ALA A 83 11.47 -32.15 -10.73
CA ALA A 83 12.48 -32.60 -9.81
C ALA A 83 11.99 -32.74 -8.36
N SER A 84 10.99 -31.96 -7.97
CA SER A 84 10.55 -31.85 -6.57
C SER A 84 9.22 -32.54 -6.29
N ARG A 85 8.36 -32.78 -7.31
CA ARG A 85 6.99 -33.25 -7.11
C ARG A 85 6.37 -33.88 -8.35
N GLN A 86 5.29 -34.60 -8.11
CA GLN A 86 4.33 -35.06 -9.12
C GLN A 86 3.04 -34.23 -9.02
N VAL A 87 2.49 -33.86 -10.17
CA VAL A 87 1.22 -33.14 -10.26
C VAL A 87 0.31 -33.86 -11.24
N SER A 88 -0.94 -34.06 -10.87
CA SER A 88 -1.95 -34.74 -11.69
C SER A 88 -3.09 -33.77 -12.02
N TYR A 89 -3.60 -33.87 -13.23
CA TYR A 89 -4.73 -33.10 -13.72
C TYR A 89 -5.72 -34.04 -14.45
N GLU A 90 -6.98 -33.69 -14.39
CA GLU A 90 -8.00 -34.23 -15.30
C GLU A 90 -8.20 -33.22 -16.43
N LEU A 91 -7.99 -33.62 -17.65
CA LEU A 91 -8.27 -32.82 -18.84
C LEU A 91 -9.71 -33.10 -19.27
N ASP A 92 -10.57 -32.10 -19.13
CA ASP A 92 -11.97 -32.23 -19.53
C ASP A 92 -12.09 -32.27 -21.05
N ALA A 93 -13.16 -32.91 -21.54
CA ALA A 93 -13.51 -32.84 -22.94
C ALA A 93 -13.61 -31.38 -23.40
N PRO A 94 -13.13 -31.08 -24.64
CA PRO A 94 -13.18 -29.73 -25.17
C PRO A 94 -14.58 -29.13 -25.11
N GLY A 95 -14.69 -27.91 -24.59
CA GLY A 95 -15.95 -27.22 -24.39
C GLY A 95 -15.93 -25.79 -24.88
N ASP A 96 -16.80 -24.98 -24.27
CA ASP A 96 -16.95 -23.56 -24.57
C ASP A 96 -15.67 -22.78 -24.26
N ILE A 97 -15.18 -22.02 -25.24
CA ILE A 97 -14.00 -21.16 -25.11
C ILE A 97 -14.09 -20.16 -23.95
N ALA A 98 -15.29 -19.67 -23.62
CA ALA A 98 -15.50 -18.75 -22.53
C ALA A 98 -15.21 -19.37 -21.16
N LYS A 99 -15.18 -20.71 -21.06
CA LYS A 99 -14.91 -21.46 -19.83
C LYS A 99 -13.51 -22.10 -19.81
N MET A 100 -12.75 -22.02 -20.90
CA MET A 100 -11.46 -22.68 -20.99
C MET A 100 -10.42 -22.03 -20.07
N ASN A 101 -9.51 -22.83 -19.59
CA ASN A 101 -8.33 -22.36 -18.85
C ASN A 101 -7.21 -22.00 -19.85
N VAL A 102 -6.98 -20.71 -20.08
CA VAL A 102 -5.88 -20.25 -20.93
C VAL A 102 -4.52 -20.47 -20.26
N LEU A 103 -4.45 -20.25 -18.95
CA LEU A 103 -3.24 -20.40 -18.14
C LEU A 103 -3.57 -21.01 -16.78
N VAL A 104 -2.97 -22.15 -16.49
CA VAL A 104 -3.04 -22.84 -15.19
C VAL A 104 -1.69 -22.68 -14.50
N ARG A 105 -1.63 -21.98 -13.37
CA ARG A 105 -0.42 -21.81 -12.55
C ARG A 105 -0.44 -22.74 -11.36
N ASN A 106 0.54 -23.61 -11.27
CA ASN A 106 0.76 -24.50 -10.14
C ASN A 106 2.21 -24.42 -9.70
N LEU A 107 2.58 -23.28 -9.14
CA LEU A 107 3.95 -22.98 -8.73
C LEU A 107 4.28 -23.65 -7.40
N PRO A 108 5.52 -24.15 -7.18
CA PRO A 108 6.00 -24.60 -5.89
C PRO A 108 5.87 -23.49 -4.84
N ALA A 109 5.70 -23.88 -3.58
CA ALA A 109 5.57 -22.93 -2.48
C ALA A 109 6.78 -21.97 -2.38
N SER A 110 7.99 -22.47 -2.65
CA SER A 110 9.23 -21.69 -2.66
C SER A 110 9.23 -20.62 -3.77
N VAL A 111 8.83 -20.98 -4.99
CA VAL A 111 8.75 -20.05 -6.14
C VAL A 111 7.66 -19.00 -5.90
N ARG A 112 6.51 -19.43 -5.36
CA ARG A 112 5.42 -18.52 -4.99
C ARG A 112 5.84 -17.52 -3.92
N ALA A 113 6.52 -17.99 -2.87
CA ALA A 113 7.05 -17.12 -1.81
C ALA A 113 8.09 -16.13 -2.35
N ALA A 114 8.99 -16.57 -3.22
CA ALA A 114 9.98 -15.70 -3.85
C ALA A 114 9.34 -14.61 -4.73
N SER A 115 8.31 -14.96 -5.51
CA SER A 115 7.59 -14.00 -6.36
C SER A 115 6.82 -12.96 -5.53
N VAL A 116 6.19 -13.37 -4.43
CA VAL A 116 5.52 -12.44 -3.49
C VAL A 116 6.54 -11.51 -2.85
N ALA A 117 7.67 -12.04 -2.38
CA ALA A 117 8.72 -11.23 -1.75
C ALA A 117 9.36 -10.24 -2.74
N SER A 118 9.51 -10.60 -4.02
CA SER A 118 10.02 -9.68 -5.05
C SER A 118 9.03 -8.57 -5.38
N ALA A 119 7.74 -8.89 -5.48
CA ALA A 119 6.69 -7.91 -5.71
C ALA A 119 6.56 -6.91 -4.54
N GLU A 120 6.71 -7.39 -3.30
CA GLU A 120 6.70 -6.54 -2.12
C GLU A 120 7.91 -5.59 -2.07
N ARG A 121 9.12 -6.09 -2.37
CA ARG A 121 10.31 -5.23 -2.48
C ARG A 121 10.17 -4.15 -3.54
N GLU A 122 9.57 -4.48 -4.67
CA GLU A 122 9.34 -3.49 -5.73
C GLU A 122 8.33 -2.42 -5.30
N ARG A 123 7.23 -2.81 -4.64
CA ARG A 123 6.27 -1.85 -4.04
C ARG A 123 6.95 -0.93 -3.03
N GLN A 124 7.80 -1.49 -2.17
CA GLN A 124 8.55 -0.71 -1.18
C GLN A 124 9.52 0.29 -1.85
N LYS A 125 10.20 -0.10 -2.93
CA LYS A 125 11.06 0.81 -3.70
C LYS A 125 10.27 1.95 -4.33
N ILE A 126 9.12 1.64 -4.96
CA ILE A 126 8.25 2.65 -5.56
C ILE A 126 7.75 3.63 -4.49
N ALA A 127 7.30 3.12 -3.34
CA ALA A 127 6.85 3.95 -2.22
C ALA A 127 7.99 4.82 -1.67
N ALA A 128 9.19 4.29 -1.49
CA ALA A 128 10.36 5.05 -1.03
C ALA A 128 10.74 6.15 -2.03
N THR A 129 10.73 5.86 -3.33
CA THR A 129 11.02 6.84 -4.38
C THR A 129 9.98 7.97 -4.38
N ALA A 130 8.69 7.62 -4.29
CA ALA A 130 7.61 8.60 -4.21
C ALA A 130 7.73 9.49 -2.97
N THR A 131 8.07 8.90 -1.81
CA THR A 131 8.32 9.67 -0.57
C THR A 131 9.50 10.62 -0.72
N THR A 132 10.60 10.16 -1.31
CA THR A 132 11.78 11.01 -1.55
C THR A 132 11.45 12.16 -2.49
N GLN A 133 10.74 11.91 -3.59
CA GLN A 133 10.31 12.95 -4.51
C GLN A 133 9.37 13.96 -3.85
N ALA A 134 8.45 13.50 -3.01
CA ALA A 134 7.58 14.37 -2.23
C ALA A 134 8.37 15.26 -1.26
N MET A 135 9.37 14.71 -0.57
CA MET A 135 10.24 15.47 0.32
C MET A 135 11.04 16.54 -0.42
N LEU A 136 11.56 16.22 -1.59
CA LEU A 136 12.32 17.17 -2.42
C LEU A 136 11.45 18.28 -3.02
N GLY A 137 10.17 18.01 -3.24
CA GLY A 137 9.20 18.99 -3.74
C GLY A 137 8.57 19.86 -2.66
N ALA A 138 8.78 19.53 -1.39
CA ALA A 138 8.23 20.29 -0.28
C ALA A 138 9.01 21.61 -0.11
N GLN A 139 8.27 22.70 0.14
CA GLN A 139 8.82 24.02 0.41
C GLN A 139 8.62 24.37 1.89
N ASP A 140 9.65 24.90 2.52
CA ASP A 140 9.56 25.33 3.90
C ASP A 140 8.71 26.60 4.00
N ILE A 141 7.94 26.70 5.08
CA ILE A 141 7.17 27.90 5.41
C ILE A 141 8.05 28.82 6.24
N VAL A 142 8.12 30.08 5.82
CA VAL A 142 8.84 31.12 6.56
C VAL A 142 7.94 31.62 7.70
N VAL A 143 8.43 31.52 8.92
CA VAL A 143 7.78 32.08 10.11
C VAL A 143 8.51 33.35 10.49
N ASP A 144 7.94 34.52 10.14
CA ASP A 144 8.58 35.83 10.32
C ASP A 144 8.83 36.19 11.80
N GLN A 145 7.97 35.76 12.69
CA GLN A 145 8.18 35.79 14.14
C GLN A 145 7.55 34.57 14.77
N PRO A 146 8.33 33.65 15.35
CA PRO A 146 7.75 32.67 16.23
C PRO A 146 6.93 33.44 17.28
N SER A 147 5.64 33.11 17.40
CA SER A 147 4.83 33.71 18.45
C SER A 147 5.62 33.57 19.72
N LYS A 148 5.93 34.70 20.36
CA LYS A 148 6.54 34.68 21.69
C LYS A 148 5.51 34.03 22.59
N GLY A 149 5.49 32.70 22.54
CA GLY A 149 4.60 31.89 23.35
C GLY A 149 4.85 32.33 24.79
N SER A 150 3.80 32.70 25.48
CA SER A 150 3.89 32.76 26.93
C SER A 150 4.50 31.42 27.35
N SER A 151 5.43 31.40 28.26
CA SER A 151 6.11 30.21 28.76
C SER A 151 5.16 29.09 29.27
N ASN A 152 3.88 29.19 29.01
CA ASN A 152 2.82 28.33 29.48
C ASN A 152 1.66 28.17 28.46
N ALA A 153 1.95 28.27 27.17
CA ALA A 153 0.95 28.17 26.10
C ALA A 153 1.23 27.00 25.17
N VAL A 154 0.19 26.56 24.51
CA VAL A 154 0.30 25.65 23.32
C VAL A 154 0.55 26.53 22.10
N THR A 155 1.52 26.18 21.28
CA THR A 155 1.85 26.88 20.04
C THR A 155 1.70 25.95 18.86
N ALA A 156 1.27 26.48 17.72
CA ALA A 156 1.26 25.77 16.46
C ALA A 156 2.11 26.52 15.42
N SER A 157 2.73 25.79 14.52
CA SER A 157 3.46 26.37 13.39
C SER A 157 3.23 25.51 12.15
N ILE A 158 3.14 26.17 11.01
CA ILE A 158 3.07 25.51 9.71
C ILE A 158 4.49 25.41 9.19
N VAL A 159 4.97 24.18 8.97
CA VAL A 159 6.40 23.92 8.72
C VAL A 159 6.69 23.85 7.23
N ARG A 160 5.85 23.16 6.48
CA ARG A 160 6.06 22.89 5.04
C ARG A 160 4.78 22.89 4.25
N VAL A 161 4.92 23.23 2.98
CA VAL A 161 3.90 23.08 1.95
C VAL A 161 4.41 22.18 0.84
N LEU A 162 3.55 21.26 0.38
CA LEU A 162 3.81 20.39 -0.76
C LEU A 162 2.62 20.45 -1.71
N HIS A 163 2.85 20.89 -2.94
CA HIS A 163 1.85 20.88 -4.00
C HIS A 163 1.91 19.57 -4.78
N THR A 164 0.77 18.90 -4.94
CA THR A 164 0.62 17.67 -5.72
C THR A 164 -0.55 17.78 -6.68
N SER A 165 -0.72 16.76 -7.53
CA SER A 165 -1.91 16.62 -8.38
C SER A 165 -3.23 16.54 -7.60
N ASP A 166 -3.17 15.96 -6.40
CA ASP A 166 -4.35 15.66 -5.57
C ASP A 166 -4.77 16.86 -4.70
N GLY A 167 -3.84 17.82 -4.51
CA GLY A 167 -4.05 19.01 -3.70
C GLY A 167 -2.76 19.52 -3.06
N THR A 168 -2.93 20.33 -2.03
CA THR A 168 -1.80 20.89 -1.29
C THR A 168 -1.76 20.34 0.13
N TYR A 169 -0.64 19.74 0.48
CA TYR A 169 -0.35 19.27 1.83
C TYR A 169 0.30 20.36 2.62
N LEU A 170 -0.22 20.63 3.82
CA LEU A 170 0.38 21.50 4.81
C LEU A 170 0.83 20.64 5.98
N GLN A 171 2.13 20.63 6.22
CA GLN A 171 2.70 20.01 7.41
C GLN A 171 2.75 21.05 8.54
N TYR A 172 2.33 20.65 9.73
CA TYR A 172 2.34 21.50 10.92
C TYR A 172 2.98 20.78 12.09
N GLU A 173 3.42 21.58 13.06
CA GLU A 173 3.89 21.16 14.37
C GLU A 173 3.10 21.87 15.44
N VAL A 174 2.72 21.13 16.50
CA VAL A 174 2.09 21.69 17.69
C VAL A 174 2.95 21.34 18.89
N ILE A 175 3.35 22.35 19.68
CA ILE A 175 4.19 22.21 20.87
C ILE A 175 3.40 22.64 22.09
N ASN A 176 3.35 21.77 23.10
CA ASN A 176 2.66 22.07 24.35
C ASN A 176 3.65 22.56 25.42
N HIS A 177 3.75 23.86 25.59
CA HIS A 177 4.54 24.49 26.67
C HIS A 177 3.73 24.67 27.97
N SER A 178 2.44 24.25 27.98
CA SER A 178 1.60 24.36 29.18
C SER A 178 1.87 23.24 30.18
N ALA A 179 1.34 23.38 31.38
CA ALA A 179 1.46 22.35 32.43
C ALA A 179 0.44 21.24 32.36
N ILE A 180 -0.51 21.29 31.40
CA ILE A 180 -1.59 20.30 31.24
C ILE A 180 -1.53 19.66 29.83
N PRO A 181 -1.95 18.40 29.67
CA PRO A 181 -2.07 17.78 28.36
C PRO A 181 -3.01 18.56 27.44
N PHE A 182 -2.65 18.66 26.17
CA PHE A 182 -3.46 19.32 25.15
C PHE A 182 -3.87 18.30 24.08
N ARG A 183 -5.16 18.26 23.76
CA ARG A 183 -5.66 17.43 22.67
C ARG A 183 -5.75 18.23 21.38
N VAL A 184 -4.88 17.90 20.44
CA VAL A 184 -4.89 18.46 19.07
C VAL A 184 -5.99 17.77 18.27
N THR A 185 -6.78 18.54 17.55
CA THR A 185 -7.69 18.03 16.53
C THR A 185 -7.10 18.22 15.15
N THR A 186 -7.57 17.43 14.17
CA THR A 186 -7.24 17.71 12.77
C THR A 186 -7.69 19.12 12.43
N PRO A 187 -6.81 20.00 11.94
CA PRO A 187 -7.15 21.40 11.78
C PRO A 187 -8.25 21.60 10.74
N VAL A 188 -9.18 22.47 11.09
CA VAL A 188 -10.17 23.00 10.14
C VAL A 188 -9.49 24.10 9.34
N VAL A 189 -9.46 23.95 8.01
CA VAL A 189 -8.78 24.92 7.12
C VAL A 189 -9.80 25.76 6.39
N THR A 190 -9.75 27.06 6.60
CA THR A 190 -10.71 28.00 6.01
C THR A 190 -9.99 29.06 5.18
N PRO A 191 -10.43 29.30 3.93
CA PRO A 191 -9.88 30.37 3.13
C PRO A 191 -10.34 31.74 3.66
N LEU A 192 -9.42 32.70 3.69
CA LEU A 192 -9.68 34.07 4.06
C LEU A 192 -9.58 34.98 2.82
N THR A 193 -10.53 35.92 2.72
CA THR A 193 -10.49 36.97 1.70
C THR A 193 -10.04 38.27 2.34
N PRO A 194 -8.86 38.81 1.96
CA PRO A 194 -8.42 40.12 2.43
C PRO A 194 -9.31 41.22 1.87
N THR A 195 -9.69 42.17 2.70
CA THR A 195 -10.39 43.40 2.27
C THR A 195 -9.41 44.56 2.10
N GLN A 196 -8.21 44.42 2.63
CA GLN A 196 -7.06 45.32 2.44
C GLN A 196 -5.82 44.49 2.14
N THR A 197 -4.93 45.05 1.33
CA THR A 197 -3.65 44.42 0.95
C THR A 197 -2.49 45.35 1.28
N PRO A 198 -2.12 45.51 2.56
CA PRO A 198 -1.01 46.37 2.95
C PRO A 198 0.32 45.93 2.37
N VAL A 199 0.44 44.63 2.07
CA VAL A 199 1.58 43.98 1.42
C VAL A 199 1.08 43.01 0.36
N SER A 200 1.83 42.84 -0.72
CA SER A 200 1.49 41.88 -1.77
C SER A 200 1.47 40.44 -1.22
N LEU A 201 0.38 39.72 -1.45
CA LEU A 201 0.29 38.30 -1.08
C LEU A 201 1.32 37.44 -1.85
N LEU A 202 1.72 37.88 -3.03
CA LEU A 202 2.75 37.17 -3.79
C LEU A 202 4.12 37.22 -3.09
N ALA A 203 4.43 38.35 -2.45
CA ALA A 203 5.66 38.50 -1.65
C ALA A 203 5.63 37.67 -0.38
N LEU A 204 4.43 37.36 0.12
CA LEU A 204 4.22 36.55 1.32
C LEU A 204 3.91 35.09 1.03
N ARG A 205 4.13 34.64 -0.19
CA ARG A 205 3.91 33.22 -0.52
C ARG A 205 4.80 32.34 0.36
N ASN A 206 4.22 31.28 0.91
CA ASN A 206 4.87 30.36 1.86
C ASN A 206 5.32 31.05 3.18
N HIS A 207 4.59 32.07 3.59
CA HIS A 207 4.80 32.70 4.89
C HIS A 207 3.63 32.44 5.83
N GLN A 208 3.94 32.08 7.07
CA GLN A 208 3.00 32.10 8.18
C GLN A 208 2.83 33.55 8.66
N LEU A 209 1.60 34.00 8.74
CA LEU A 209 1.29 35.36 9.13
C LEU A 209 1.18 35.51 10.65
N SER A 210 1.87 36.47 11.22
CA SER A 210 1.62 36.85 12.62
C SER A 210 0.21 37.45 12.78
N PRO A 211 -0.39 37.40 13.98
CA PRO A 211 -1.72 38.00 14.22
C PRO A 211 -1.77 39.50 13.86
N GLN A 212 -0.66 40.25 14.08
CA GLN A 212 -0.56 41.65 13.70
C GLN A 212 -0.61 41.84 12.19
N MET A 213 0.15 41.01 11.46
CA MET A 213 0.17 41.07 9.99
C MET A 213 -1.19 40.70 9.41
N LEU A 214 -1.83 39.61 9.92
CA LEU A 214 -3.18 39.21 9.51
C LEU A 214 -4.20 40.31 9.74
N SER A 215 -4.15 41.00 10.87
CA SER A 215 -5.06 42.13 11.21
C SER A 215 -4.99 43.25 10.17
N GLY A 216 -3.80 43.51 9.61
CA GLY A 216 -3.60 44.52 8.55
C GLY A 216 -4.35 44.23 7.27
N PHE A 217 -4.56 42.94 6.95
CA PHE A 217 -5.32 42.51 5.77
C PHE A 217 -6.84 42.66 5.96
N LYS A 218 -7.33 42.86 7.19
CA LYS A 218 -8.77 42.85 7.50
C LYS A 218 -9.50 41.69 6.84
N ALA A 219 -8.89 40.52 6.88
CA ALA A 219 -9.35 39.34 6.18
C ALA A 219 -10.66 38.81 6.78
N LYS A 220 -11.57 38.40 5.94
CA LYS A 220 -12.86 37.78 6.30
C LYS A 220 -12.87 36.33 5.90
N VAL A 221 -13.51 35.49 6.71
CA VAL A 221 -13.79 34.09 6.38
C VAL A 221 -14.61 34.03 5.10
N ASN A 222 -14.17 33.24 4.13
CA ASN A 222 -14.85 33.09 2.86
C ASN A 222 -15.12 31.59 2.60
N GLY A 223 -16.33 31.15 2.91
CA GLY A 223 -16.76 29.79 2.64
C GLY A 223 -16.58 28.81 3.78
N THR A 224 -16.68 27.53 3.42
CA THR A 224 -16.53 26.37 4.31
C THR A 224 -15.10 25.87 4.33
N SER A 225 -14.80 24.95 5.24
CA SER A 225 -13.50 24.26 5.29
C SER A 225 -13.17 23.60 3.96
N VAL A 226 -11.92 23.78 3.53
CA VAL A 226 -11.36 23.17 2.32
C VAL A 226 -10.46 21.95 2.65
N ALA A 227 -10.37 21.57 3.92
CA ALA A 227 -9.65 20.37 4.32
C ALA A 227 -10.36 19.11 3.78
N LEU A 228 -9.59 18.23 3.13
CA LEU A 228 -10.06 16.93 2.63
C LEU A 228 -9.82 15.83 3.66
N THR A 229 -8.61 15.79 4.20
CA THR A 229 -8.18 14.82 5.21
C THR A 229 -6.94 15.35 5.92
N GLY A 230 -6.65 14.76 7.07
CA GLY A 230 -5.43 15.05 7.80
C GLY A 230 -5.07 13.91 8.72
N GLN A 231 -3.79 13.84 9.08
CA GLN A 231 -3.26 12.90 10.05
C GLN A 231 -2.27 13.61 10.96
N MET A 232 -2.12 13.09 12.18
CA MET A 232 -1.11 13.54 13.15
C MET A 232 -0.49 12.31 13.82
N GLN A 233 0.73 12.47 14.28
CA GLN A 233 1.46 11.40 14.97
C GLN A 233 0.80 11.04 16.30
N GLN A 234 0.38 12.05 17.05
CA GLN A 234 -0.21 11.89 18.35
C GLN A 234 -1.24 13.00 18.61
N SER A 235 -2.44 12.64 19.04
CA SER A 235 -3.49 13.63 19.34
C SER A 235 -3.38 14.24 20.73
N ASP A 236 -2.93 13.47 21.73
CA ASP A 236 -2.78 13.96 23.11
C ASP A 236 -1.32 14.33 23.36
N VAL A 237 -1.02 15.66 23.37
CA VAL A 237 0.32 16.20 23.54
C VAL A 237 0.57 16.53 25.01
N GLN A 238 1.49 15.81 25.62
CA GLN A 238 1.86 16.00 27.02
C GLN A 238 2.60 17.33 27.24
N PRO A 239 2.64 17.87 28.49
CA PRO A 239 3.45 19.02 28.82
C PRO A 239 4.91 18.84 28.36
N GLY A 240 5.45 19.82 27.66
CA GLY A 240 6.80 19.82 27.12
C GLY A 240 7.01 18.97 25.87
N ALA A 241 5.97 18.28 25.38
CA ALA A 241 6.04 17.48 24.15
C ALA A 241 5.55 18.23 22.92
N SER A 242 5.85 17.70 21.73
CA SER A 242 5.32 18.16 20.46
C SER A 242 4.69 17.02 19.67
N THR A 243 3.83 17.37 18.73
CA THR A 243 3.30 16.48 17.71
C THR A 243 3.38 17.14 16.35
N THR A 244 3.59 16.33 15.32
CA THR A 244 3.54 16.75 13.93
C THR A 244 2.39 16.09 13.21
N GLY A 245 1.82 16.82 12.26
CA GLY A 245 0.78 16.30 11.42
C GLY A 245 0.76 16.97 10.06
N TYR A 246 -0.17 16.54 9.23
CA TYR A 246 -0.44 17.22 7.98
C TYR A 246 -1.96 17.33 7.74
N VAL A 247 -2.33 18.30 6.92
CA VAL A 247 -3.67 18.41 6.36
C VAL A 247 -3.55 18.56 4.84
N LEU A 248 -4.40 17.81 4.13
CA LEU A 248 -4.57 17.94 2.68
C LEU A 248 -5.73 18.90 2.42
N ILE A 249 -5.48 19.92 1.64
CA ILE A 249 -6.50 20.88 1.20
C ILE A 249 -6.75 20.73 -0.29
N ARG A 250 -8.00 20.94 -0.69
CA ARG A 250 -8.45 20.78 -2.07
C ARG A 250 -7.75 21.81 -2.99
N GLY A 251 -7.29 21.33 -4.11
CA GLY A 251 -6.68 22.00 -5.25
C GLY A 251 -6.48 23.51 -5.16
N ILE A 252 -5.28 23.91 -4.73
CA ILE A 252 -4.79 25.28 -4.94
C ILE A 252 -4.07 25.28 -6.29
N ASN A 253 -4.83 25.18 -7.37
CA ASN A 253 -4.28 25.19 -8.74
C ASN A 253 -4.20 26.61 -9.29
N GLY A 254 -4.14 27.62 -8.42
CA GLY A 254 -4.12 29.02 -8.84
C GLY A 254 -2.73 29.64 -8.72
N SER A 255 -2.37 30.45 -9.73
CA SER A 255 -1.19 31.31 -9.68
C SER A 255 -1.29 32.43 -8.62
N THR A 256 -2.50 32.67 -8.09
CA THR A 256 -2.77 33.75 -7.14
C THR A 256 -2.72 33.23 -5.71
N PRO A 257 -1.80 33.70 -4.87
CA PRO A 257 -1.71 33.29 -3.47
C PRO A 257 -2.98 33.70 -2.70
N LYS A 258 -3.36 32.85 -1.75
CA LYS A 258 -4.50 33.07 -0.83
C LYS A 258 -4.07 32.87 0.61
N ILE A 259 -4.81 33.51 1.52
CA ILE A 259 -4.62 33.30 2.95
C ILE A 259 -5.50 32.14 3.38
N TYR A 260 -4.92 31.22 4.11
CA TYR A 260 -5.64 30.11 4.76
C TYR A 260 -5.45 30.18 6.27
N GLN A 261 -6.54 29.98 7.00
CA GLN A 261 -6.53 29.88 8.45
C GLN A 261 -6.72 28.42 8.86
N LEU A 262 -5.85 27.96 9.75
CA LEU A 262 -5.91 26.62 10.35
C LEU A 262 -6.32 26.76 11.81
N ASP A 263 -7.40 26.10 12.20
CA ASP A 263 -7.92 26.05 13.57
C ASP A 263 -7.62 24.66 14.14
N PHE A 264 -6.76 24.60 15.16
CA PHE A 264 -6.31 23.39 15.86
C PHE A 264 -7.13 23.05 17.11
N GLY A 265 -8.16 23.84 17.40
CA GLY A 265 -9.01 23.67 18.57
C GLY A 265 -8.78 24.75 19.63
N SER A 266 -9.40 24.54 20.80
CA SER A 266 -9.41 25.52 21.88
C SER A 266 -8.40 25.18 22.97
N THR A 267 -7.62 26.17 23.39
CA THR A 267 -6.76 26.12 24.56
C THR A 267 -7.43 26.89 25.73
N ALA A 268 -6.85 26.84 26.92
CA ALA A 268 -7.25 27.65 28.04
C ALA A 268 -7.12 29.16 27.77
N LEU A 269 -6.31 29.56 26.81
CA LEU A 269 -6.04 30.96 26.42
C LEU A 269 -6.87 31.40 25.20
N GLY A 270 -7.70 30.53 24.65
CA GLY A 270 -8.52 30.79 23.45
C GLY A 270 -8.29 29.79 22.32
N LEU A 271 -8.74 30.13 21.11
CA LEU A 271 -8.52 29.31 19.92
C LEU A 271 -7.05 29.28 19.52
N LEU A 272 -6.56 28.10 19.22
CA LEU A 272 -5.23 27.91 18.62
C LEU A 272 -5.37 27.98 17.09
N VAL A 273 -5.05 29.14 16.55
CA VAL A 273 -5.29 29.44 15.13
C VAL A 273 -4.03 30.01 14.51
N GLU A 274 -3.67 29.45 13.35
CA GLU A 274 -2.56 29.95 12.55
C GLU A 274 -3.01 30.31 11.14
N SER A 275 -2.31 31.24 10.52
CA SER A 275 -2.64 31.66 9.15
C SER A 275 -1.41 31.61 8.26
N VAL A 276 -1.60 31.18 7.02
CA VAL A 276 -0.53 31.00 6.04
C VAL A 276 -0.97 31.50 4.67
N VAL A 277 -0.01 32.05 3.91
CA VAL A 277 -0.21 32.43 2.51
C VAL A 277 0.36 31.33 1.62
N ILE A 278 -0.49 30.77 0.76
CA ILE A 278 -0.10 29.72 -0.19
C ILE A 278 -0.53 30.12 -1.58
#